data_fc525591c1d346ee1e1dcd300d143d21
#
_entry.id   fc525591c1d346ee1e1dcd300d143d21
#
_cell.length_a   1.000
_cell.length_b   1.000
_cell.length_c   1.000
_cell.angle_alpha   90.00
_cell.angle_beta   90.00
_cell.angle_gamma   90.00
#
_symmetry.space_group_name_H-M   'P 1'
#
loop_
_entity.id
_entity.type
_entity.pdbx_description
1 polymer ?
#
loop_
_entity_poly.entity_id
_entity_poly.type
_entity_poly.pdbx_seq_one_letter_code
_entity_poly.pdbx_strand_id
1 'polypeptide(L)'
;GDVSISLAQLLPRAEVVVVTTPQKLAQDVASRAGKMARNTNLRIVGVVENMTGDVFGSGGGAALAEELDAPLLGSVPLDPLLREQGDVGEPIVAAHPDSETAQIIVGIAETIDAAREPGSIIKSLPLVG
;
A
#
# COMPACT_ATOMS: atom_id res chain seq x y z
N GLY A 1 9.50 -7.97 -7.19
CA GLY A 1 10.55 -8.55 -7.96
C GLY A 1 10.13 -9.02 -9.33
N ASP A 2 10.96 -9.84 -9.91
CA ASP A 2 10.79 -10.30 -11.30
C ASP A 2 9.50 -11.09 -11.51
N VAL A 3 9.08 -11.87 -10.52
CA VAL A 3 7.86 -12.66 -10.62
C VAL A 3 6.63 -11.76 -10.74
N SER A 4 6.57 -10.70 -9.95
CA SER A 4 5.47 -9.74 -9.98
C SER A 4 5.42 -9.00 -11.31
N ILE A 5 6.57 -8.62 -11.85
CA ILE A 5 6.68 -7.95 -13.16
C ILE A 5 6.26 -8.89 -14.28
N SER A 6 6.74 -10.13 -14.26
CA SER A 6 6.37 -11.14 -15.27
C SER A 6 4.88 -11.41 -15.27
N LEU A 7 4.27 -11.54 -14.08
CA LEU A 7 2.83 -11.73 -13.95
C LEU A 7 2.06 -10.53 -14.48
N ALA A 8 2.56 -9.31 -14.23
CA ALA A 8 1.94 -8.09 -14.73
C ALA A 8 1.95 -8.01 -16.25
N GLN A 9 3.00 -8.50 -16.92
CA GLN A 9 3.06 -8.57 -18.36
C GLN A 9 2.04 -9.55 -18.95
N LEU A 10 1.72 -10.62 -18.22
CA LEU A 10 0.69 -11.57 -18.60
C LEU A 10 -0.72 -11.09 -18.32
N LEU A 11 -0.86 -10.13 -17.39
CA LEU A 11 -2.14 -9.56 -16.96
C LEU A 11 -2.13 -8.05 -17.22
N PRO A 12 -2.36 -7.63 -18.49
CA PRO A 12 -2.19 -6.23 -18.89
C PRO A 12 -3.10 -5.23 -18.14
N ARG A 13 -4.12 -5.71 -17.44
CA ARG A 13 -5.01 -4.89 -16.63
C ARG A 13 -4.70 -4.95 -15.14
N ALA A 14 -3.53 -5.47 -14.77
CA ALA A 14 -3.14 -5.48 -13.37
C ALA A 14 -2.93 -4.06 -12.87
N GLU A 15 -3.43 -3.80 -11.67
CA GLU A 15 -3.25 -2.54 -10.97
C GLU A 15 -2.47 -2.80 -9.69
N VAL A 16 -1.74 -1.80 -9.23
CA VAL A 16 -0.89 -1.92 -8.05
C VAL A 16 -1.17 -0.84 -7.04
N VAL A 17 -1.01 -1.17 -5.78
CA VAL A 17 -0.97 -0.24 -4.67
C VAL A 17 0.46 -0.23 -4.14
N VAL A 18 1.05 0.94 -4.04
CA VAL A 18 2.42 1.10 -3.52
C VAL A 18 2.34 1.38 -2.03
N VAL A 19 3.01 0.57 -1.23
CA VAL A 19 3.02 0.71 0.23
C VAL A 19 4.40 1.17 0.69
N THR A 20 4.45 2.18 1.52
CA THR A 20 5.70 2.69 2.12
C THR A 20 5.53 2.93 3.62
N THR A 21 6.64 3.10 4.32
CA THR A 21 6.65 3.65 5.67
C THR A 21 7.19 5.09 5.62
N PRO A 22 7.12 5.87 6.71
CA PRO A 22 7.69 7.22 6.71
C PRO A 22 9.21 7.29 6.58
N GLN A 23 9.90 6.15 6.70
CA GLN A 23 11.36 6.10 6.64
C GLN A 23 11.85 6.40 5.22
N LYS A 24 12.91 7.19 5.13
CA LYS A 24 13.50 7.63 3.86
C LYS A 24 13.91 6.46 2.97
N LEU A 25 14.54 5.45 3.55
CA LEU A 25 14.96 4.28 2.79
C LEU A 25 13.79 3.51 2.18
N ALA A 26 12.71 3.37 2.95
CA ALA A 26 11.49 2.73 2.45
C ALA A 26 10.89 3.50 1.28
N GLN A 27 10.87 4.83 1.37
CA GLN A 27 10.39 5.69 0.27
C GLN A 27 11.23 5.53 -0.98
N ASP A 28 12.55 5.44 -0.86
CA ASP A 28 13.44 5.26 -2.00
C ASP A 28 13.18 3.91 -2.70
N VAL A 29 13.00 2.85 -1.92
CA VAL A 29 12.64 1.52 -2.45
C VAL A 29 11.26 1.58 -3.13
N ALA A 30 10.30 2.22 -2.49
CA ALA A 30 8.94 2.38 -3.00
C ALA A 30 8.91 3.16 -4.32
N SER A 31 9.68 4.23 -4.40
CA SER A 31 9.79 5.03 -5.61
C SER A 31 10.27 4.20 -6.79
N ARG A 32 11.30 3.40 -6.58
CA ARG A 32 11.84 2.52 -7.62
C ARG A 32 10.82 1.47 -8.06
N ALA A 33 10.15 0.84 -7.09
CA ALA A 33 9.12 -0.16 -7.38
C ALA A 33 7.96 0.43 -8.17
N GLY A 34 7.51 1.62 -7.81
CA GLY A 34 6.43 2.32 -8.51
C GLY A 34 6.81 2.69 -9.95
N LYS A 35 8.01 3.21 -10.14
CA LYS A 35 8.50 3.54 -11.49
C LYS A 35 8.65 2.31 -12.37
N MET A 36 9.14 1.22 -11.78
CA MET A 36 9.27 -0.05 -12.49
C MET A 36 7.90 -0.60 -12.89
N ALA A 37 6.91 -0.50 -12.01
CA ALA A 37 5.54 -0.91 -12.32
C ALA A 37 4.98 -0.15 -13.52
N ARG A 38 5.18 1.17 -13.58
CA ARG A 38 4.76 1.97 -14.74
C ARG A 38 5.46 1.57 -16.01
N ASN A 39 6.74 1.24 -15.94
CA ASN A 39 7.50 0.81 -17.11
C ASN A 39 7.01 -0.52 -17.68
N THR A 40 6.27 -1.29 -16.90
CA THR A 40 5.64 -2.55 -17.34
C THR A 40 4.15 -2.40 -17.62
N ASN A 41 3.68 -1.17 -17.80
CA ASN A 41 2.28 -0.84 -18.08
C ASN A 41 1.30 -1.18 -16.96
N LEU A 42 1.77 -1.23 -15.71
CA LEU A 42 0.91 -1.37 -14.56
C LEU A 42 0.37 0.01 -14.15
N ARG A 43 -0.92 0.05 -13.87
CA ARG A 43 -1.52 1.26 -13.32
C ARG A 43 -1.30 1.31 -11.81
N ILE A 44 -0.80 2.43 -11.32
CA ILE A 44 -0.70 2.67 -9.88
C ILE A 44 -2.01 3.28 -9.41
N VAL A 45 -2.75 2.53 -8.60
CA VAL A 45 -4.03 3.00 -8.02
C VAL A 45 -3.77 4.09 -7.00
N GLY A 46 -2.73 3.94 -6.21
CA GLY A 46 -2.35 4.92 -5.21
C GLY A 46 -1.26 4.41 -4.27
N VAL A 47 -1.00 5.20 -3.25
CA VAL A 47 0.04 4.97 -2.24
C VAL A 47 -0.62 4.83 -0.87
N VAL A 48 -0.16 3.88 -0.08
CA VAL A 48 -0.53 3.72 1.32
C VAL A 48 0.72 3.92 2.17
N GLU A 49 0.64 4.78 3.18
CA GLU A 49 1.69 4.94 4.17
C GLU A 49 1.37 4.09 5.39
N ASN A 50 2.29 3.20 5.76
CA ASN A 50 2.14 2.33 6.92
C ASN A 50 3.08 2.78 8.04
N MET A 51 2.78 2.39 9.25
CA MET A 51 3.61 2.64 10.44
C MET A 51 3.83 4.13 10.74
N THR A 52 2.82 4.96 10.52
CA THR A 52 2.89 6.38 10.85
C THR A 52 2.79 6.61 12.36
N GLY A 53 3.36 7.68 12.85
CA GLY A 53 3.25 8.10 14.23
C GLY A 53 4.55 8.65 14.80
N ASP A 54 4.63 8.67 16.13
CA ASP A 54 5.72 9.32 16.86
C ASP A 54 7.08 8.62 16.70
N VAL A 55 7.08 7.32 16.41
CA VAL A 55 8.33 6.55 16.28
C VAL A 55 8.99 6.80 14.93
N PHE A 56 8.24 6.70 13.84
CA PHE A 56 8.79 6.82 12.49
C PHE A 56 8.39 8.11 11.77
N GLY A 57 7.50 8.91 12.36
CA GLY A 57 7.01 10.16 11.76
C GLY A 57 5.86 9.94 10.80
N SER A 58 5.66 10.88 9.90
CA SER A 58 4.59 10.85 8.91
C SER A 58 4.95 11.74 7.72
N GLY A 59 4.15 11.65 6.67
CA GLY A 59 4.28 12.52 5.49
C GLY A 59 5.07 11.91 4.34
N GLY A 60 5.78 10.80 4.55
CA GLY A 60 6.53 10.15 3.50
C GLY A 60 5.66 9.57 2.39
N GLY A 61 4.49 9.08 2.76
CA GLY A 61 3.52 8.57 1.79
C GLY A 61 2.99 9.65 0.87
N ALA A 62 2.72 10.84 1.41
CA ALA A 62 2.26 11.98 0.63
C ALA A 62 3.34 12.45 -0.37
N ALA A 63 4.60 12.51 0.07
CA ALA A 63 5.71 12.87 -0.79
C ALA A 63 5.90 11.84 -1.93
N LEU A 64 5.81 10.58 -1.62
CA LEU A 64 5.90 9.50 -2.60
C LEU A 64 4.73 9.54 -3.59
N ALA A 65 3.52 9.78 -3.11
CA ALA A 65 2.33 9.91 -3.95
C ALA A 65 2.50 11.03 -4.97
N GLU A 66 3.02 12.17 -4.53
CA GLU A 66 3.32 13.28 -5.42
C GLU A 66 4.38 12.90 -6.46
N GLU A 67 5.46 12.25 -6.04
CA GLU A 67 6.53 11.80 -6.93
C GLU A 67 6.02 10.82 -7.99
N LEU A 68 5.14 9.92 -7.61
CA LEU A 68 4.56 8.92 -8.52
C LEU A 68 3.32 9.42 -9.28
N ASP A 69 2.89 10.64 -9.04
CA ASP A 69 1.66 11.20 -9.62
C ASP A 69 0.46 10.27 -9.37
N ALA A 70 0.31 9.85 -8.13
CA ALA A 70 -0.75 8.95 -7.69
C ALA A 70 -1.35 9.46 -6.39
N PRO A 71 -2.61 9.13 -6.08
CA PRO A 71 -3.23 9.59 -4.84
C PRO A 71 -2.66 8.87 -3.61
N LEU A 72 -2.61 9.57 -2.49
CA LEU A 72 -2.42 8.93 -1.19
C LEU A 72 -3.76 8.34 -0.75
N LEU A 73 -3.83 7.02 -0.67
CA LEU A 73 -5.07 6.32 -0.32
C LEU A 73 -5.37 6.34 1.17
N GLY A 74 -4.34 6.47 1.98
CA GLY A 74 -4.48 6.55 3.42
C GLY A 74 -3.18 6.31 4.14
N SER A 75 -3.21 6.53 5.44
CA SER A 75 -2.06 6.33 6.34
C SER A 75 -2.51 5.47 7.50
N VAL A 76 -1.79 4.37 7.72
CA VAL A 76 -2.08 3.41 8.78
C VAL A 76 -1.08 3.66 9.93
N PRO A 77 -1.57 3.92 11.14
CA PRO A 77 -0.67 4.19 12.25
C PRO A 77 0.10 2.94 12.69
N LEU A 78 1.26 3.16 13.29
CA LEU A 78 1.99 2.11 13.98
C LEU A 78 1.18 1.69 15.20
N ASP A 79 0.59 0.52 15.15
CA ASP A 79 -0.31 0.01 16.17
C ASP A 79 0.15 -1.38 16.62
N PRO A 80 0.53 -1.52 17.90
CA PRO A 80 0.92 -2.83 18.44
C PRO A 80 -0.15 -3.90 18.27
N LEU A 81 -1.42 -3.52 18.28
CA LEU A 81 -2.53 -4.46 18.10
C LEU A 81 -2.49 -5.10 16.71
N LEU A 82 -2.13 -4.33 15.68
CA LEU A 82 -2.01 -4.84 14.32
C LEU A 82 -0.95 -5.95 14.24
N ARG A 83 0.19 -5.75 14.92
CA ARG A 83 1.24 -6.75 15.01
C ARG A 83 0.80 -7.99 15.78
N GLU A 84 0.13 -7.80 16.92
CA GLU A 84 -0.37 -8.90 17.75
C GLU A 84 -1.35 -9.77 16.97
N GLN A 85 -2.26 -9.16 16.22
CA GLN A 85 -3.21 -9.88 15.40
C GLN A 85 -2.52 -10.61 14.24
N GLY A 86 -1.49 -10.03 13.67
CA GLY A 86 -0.67 -10.70 12.66
C GLY A 86 0.03 -11.94 13.20
N ASP A 87 0.54 -11.88 14.43
CA ASP A 87 1.24 -13.00 15.06
C ASP A 87 0.30 -14.20 15.35
N VAL A 88 -0.97 -13.93 15.63
CA VAL A 88 -1.96 -15.00 15.85
C VAL A 88 -2.73 -15.38 14.58
N GLY A 89 -2.44 -14.72 13.46
CA GLY A 89 -3.07 -15.01 12.19
C GLY A 89 -4.52 -14.56 12.08
N GLU A 90 -4.96 -13.64 12.93
CA GLU A 90 -6.31 -13.12 12.89
C GLU A 90 -6.30 -11.64 12.47
N PRO A 91 -6.93 -11.27 11.35
CA PRO A 91 -6.94 -9.88 10.88
C PRO A 91 -7.58 -8.93 11.88
N ILE A 92 -6.97 -7.74 12.07
CA ILE A 92 -7.49 -6.73 13.01
C ILE A 92 -8.91 -6.31 12.66
N VAL A 93 -9.26 -6.29 11.37
CA VAL A 93 -10.60 -5.94 10.90
C VAL A 93 -11.65 -6.92 11.41
N ALA A 94 -11.30 -8.19 11.53
CA ALA A 94 -12.19 -9.23 12.07
C ALA A 94 -12.19 -9.24 13.60
N ALA A 95 -11.02 -9.13 14.23
CA ALA A 95 -10.86 -9.25 15.67
C ALA A 95 -11.27 -7.98 16.43
N HIS A 96 -10.96 -6.81 15.87
CA HIS A 96 -11.19 -5.50 16.48
C HIS A 96 -11.77 -4.51 15.46
N PRO A 97 -12.99 -4.77 14.93
CA PRO A 97 -13.57 -3.94 13.87
C PRO A 97 -13.84 -2.50 14.28
N ASP A 98 -13.98 -2.24 15.58
CA ASP A 98 -14.25 -0.89 16.09
C ASP A 98 -12.96 -0.08 16.36
N SER A 99 -11.79 -0.69 16.22
CA SER A 99 -10.52 0.01 16.42
C SER A 99 -10.30 1.05 15.32
N GLU A 100 -9.61 2.14 15.66
CA GLU A 100 -9.28 3.17 14.69
C GLU A 100 -8.49 2.59 13.50
N THR A 101 -7.51 1.76 13.77
CA THR A 101 -6.70 1.13 12.74
C THR A 101 -7.53 0.26 11.81
N ALA A 102 -8.45 -0.55 12.35
CA ALA A 102 -9.34 -1.37 11.53
C ALA A 102 -10.22 -0.50 10.62
N GLN A 103 -10.77 0.58 11.14
CA GLN A 103 -11.60 1.50 10.35
C GLN A 103 -10.81 2.19 9.24
N ILE A 104 -9.57 2.58 9.52
CA ILE A 104 -8.67 3.15 8.51
C ILE A 104 -8.41 2.15 7.40
N ILE A 105 -8.10 0.91 7.74
CA ILE A 105 -7.85 -0.16 6.75
C ILE A 105 -9.08 -0.41 5.89
N VAL A 106 -10.26 -0.48 6.48
CA VAL A 106 -11.51 -0.64 5.74
C VAL A 106 -11.73 0.53 4.79
N GLY A 107 -11.51 1.77 5.25
CA GLY A 107 -11.63 2.96 4.42
C GLY A 107 -10.67 2.94 3.23
N ILE A 108 -9.43 2.51 3.43
CA ILE A 108 -8.46 2.35 2.36
C ILE A 108 -8.94 1.30 1.35
N ALA A 109 -9.42 0.16 1.83
CA ALA A 109 -9.93 -0.90 0.97
C ALA A 109 -11.12 -0.43 0.13
N GLU A 110 -12.04 0.32 0.71
CA GLU A 110 -13.16 0.91 -0.02
C GLU A 110 -12.70 1.90 -1.09
N THR A 111 -11.70 2.72 -0.78
CA THR A 111 -11.11 3.67 -1.73
C THR A 111 -10.45 2.94 -2.90
N ILE A 112 -9.72 1.87 -2.63
CA ILE A 112 -9.11 1.03 -3.66
C ILE A 112 -10.18 0.42 -4.55
N ASP A 113 -11.21 -0.14 -3.96
CA ASP A 113 -12.28 -0.80 -4.71
C ASP A 113 -13.02 0.19 -5.64
N ALA A 114 -13.26 1.40 -5.16
CA ALA A 114 -13.88 2.45 -5.96
C ALA A 114 -12.98 2.95 -7.10
N ALA A 115 -11.66 2.92 -6.92
CA ALA A 115 -10.69 3.43 -7.88
C ALA A 115 -10.28 2.40 -8.94
N ARG A 116 -10.49 1.12 -8.70
CA ARG A 116 -10.09 0.06 -9.62
C ARG A 116 -10.96 0.03 -10.87
N GLU A 117 -10.35 -0.34 -11.99
CA GLU A 117 -11.09 -0.54 -13.23
C GLU A 117 -11.80 -1.89 -13.24
N PRO A 118 -12.99 -2.00 -13.89
CA PRO A 118 -13.69 -3.28 -14.00
C PRO A 118 -12.79 -4.34 -14.66
N GLY A 119 -12.73 -5.52 -14.05
CA GLY A 119 -11.93 -6.64 -14.55
C GLY A 119 -10.45 -6.56 -14.26
N SER A 120 -9.98 -5.54 -13.54
CA SER A 120 -8.59 -5.43 -13.15
C SER A 120 -8.24 -6.32 -11.96
N ILE A 121 -6.97 -6.65 -11.84
CA ILE A 121 -6.42 -7.35 -10.68
C ILE A 121 -5.54 -6.38 -9.92
N ILE A 122 -5.82 -6.19 -8.62
CA ILE A 122 -5.04 -5.30 -7.78
C ILE A 122 -3.99 -6.11 -7.03
N LYS A 123 -2.75 -5.60 -7.06
CA LYS A 123 -1.63 -6.15 -6.31
C LYS A 123 -1.04 -5.10 -5.40
N SER A 124 -0.59 -5.54 -4.23
CA SER A 124 0.25 -4.73 -3.38
C SER A 124 1.71 -4.97 -3.75
N LEU A 125 2.47 -3.88 -3.91
CA LEU A 125 3.91 -3.96 -4.07
C LEU A 125 4.54 -3.79 -2.69
N PRO A 126 5.03 -4.86 -2.08
CA PRO A 126 5.70 -4.77 -0.79
C PRO A 126 7.06 -4.08 -0.96
N LEU A 127 7.37 -3.19 -0.04
CA LEU A 127 8.53 -2.33 -0.15
C LEU A 127 9.60 -2.68 0.84
N VAL A 128 9.25 -3.37 1.88
CA VAL A 128 10.16 -3.89 2.88
C VAL A 128 9.82 -5.36 3.02
N GLY A 129 10.71 -6.15 2.53
CA GLY A 129 10.59 -7.60 2.61
C GLY A 129 10.82 -8.11 4.00
#